data_527f265962626705ddac0676b3e55397
#
_entry.id   527f265962626705ddac0676b3e55397
#
_cell.length_a   1.000
_cell.length_b   1.000
_cell.length_c   1.000
_cell.angle_alpha   90.00
_cell.angle_beta   90.00
_cell.angle_gamma   90.00
#
_symmetry.space_group_name_H-M   'P 1'
#
loop_
_entity.id
_entity.type
_entity.pdbx_description
1 polymer ?
#
loop_
_entity_poly.entity_id
_entity_poly.type
_entity_poly.pdbx_seq_one_letter_code
_entity_poly.pdbx_strand_id
1 'polypeptide(L)'
;IFRPVLGDSSLFLLDGEEHRHHRRLMAPAFHRTGVRRYADLIEEIALRDLGEWPVGEPFPLQTAMRRITTESIVRIAIGVCRPDNDIEIRRLVPAMLKIAENPLALMPQFQREMGGRSPFGKVMEVTRQIDRILYEEIGIRRTLRPHERGNDVLSILATPQPHEDAFMTDREIRDEMLTLLIAGHETTANALSWTFERVLRHPVVHDRLLAELSNEDDTYVDAVVRETLRQRPILPVTARRLQEDMEVGDFAFPRGWTLMPAIFLIHQDPEVFPEPERFRPERFLEDPRPSARVWLPFGAGSRHCIGSHLAMLTIKTVLRTVLQRATVVAEGEDEPIVRNNMTLAPGRGATVTVLGSRGTGARNRAPVPG
;
A
#
# COMPACT_ATOMS: atom_id res chain seq x y z
N ILE A 1 3.49 20.17 -5.96
CA ILE A 1 2.97 19.25 -7.00
C ILE A 1 1.64 18.66 -6.54
N PHE A 2 1.55 17.99 -5.39
CA PHE A 2 0.36 17.26 -4.94
C PHE A 2 -0.69 18.10 -4.21
N ARG A 3 -0.34 19.28 -3.73
CA ARG A 3 -1.22 20.16 -2.92
C ARG A 3 -2.61 20.41 -3.53
N PRO A 4 -2.77 20.67 -4.84
CA PRO A 4 -4.10 20.89 -5.41
C PRO A 4 -5.04 19.69 -5.31
N VAL A 5 -4.51 18.47 -5.27
CA VAL A 5 -5.29 17.24 -5.18
C VAL A 5 -5.45 16.80 -3.73
N LEU A 6 -4.35 16.72 -2.98
CA LEU A 6 -4.34 16.21 -1.61
C LEU A 6 -4.90 17.22 -0.58
N GLY A 7 -4.90 18.51 -0.90
CA GLY A 7 -5.22 19.59 0.05
C GLY A 7 -4.01 19.99 0.90
N ASP A 8 -4.22 21.01 1.73
CA ASP A 8 -3.16 21.59 2.57
C ASP A 8 -2.87 20.78 3.83
N SER A 9 -3.88 20.04 4.30
CA SER A 9 -3.85 19.29 5.57
C SER A 9 -3.43 17.82 5.41
N SER A 10 -3.00 17.39 4.22
CA SER A 10 -2.52 16.03 3.99
C SER A 10 -1.26 15.72 4.81
N LEU A 11 -1.24 14.61 5.52
CA LEU A 11 -0.07 14.08 6.26
C LEU A 11 1.19 14.02 5.40
N PHE A 12 1.03 13.86 4.08
CA PHE A 12 2.12 13.84 3.12
C PHE A 12 2.80 15.21 2.94
N LEU A 13 2.05 16.30 3.16
CA LEU A 13 2.49 17.68 2.92
C LEU A 13 2.76 18.47 4.20
N LEU A 14 2.22 18.04 5.33
CA LEU A 14 2.41 18.67 6.64
C LEU A 14 3.82 18.46 7.16
N ASP A 15 4.31 19.42 7.96
CA ASP A 15 5.58 19.36 8.66
C ASP A 15 5.44 19.64 10.17
N GLY A 16 6.50 19.38 10.92
CA GLY A 16 6.62 19.77 12.33
C GLY A 16 5.51 19.24 13.23
N GLU A 17 4.91 20.12 14.05
CA GLU A 17 3.87 19.76 15.03
C GLU A 17 2.56 19.34 14.36
N GLU A 18 2.15 19.99 13.27
CA GLU A 18 0.93 19.65 12.55
C GLU A 18 0.99 18.22 12.01
N HIS A 19 2.13 17.85 11.42
CA HIS A 19 2.35 16.46 10.98
C HIS A 19 2.27 15.48 12.15
N ARG A 20 2.88 15.81 13.31
CA ARG A 20 2.85 14.93 14.49
C ARG A 20 1.43 14.79 15.03
N HIS A 21 0.66 15.86 15.02
CA HIS A 21 -0.73 15.86 15.44
C HIS A 21 -1.60 14.98 14.55
N HIS A 22 -1.61 15.20 13.24
CA HIS A 22 -2.36 14.38 12.28
C HIS A 22 -1.96 12.90 12.35
N ARG A 23 -0.64 12.65 12.40
CA ARG A 23 -0.13 11.28 12.52
C ARG A 23 -0.65 10.58 13.78
N ARG A 24 -0.75 11.27 14.90
CA ARG A 24 -1.25 10.74 16.17
C ARG A 24 -2.73 10.35 16.05
N LEU A 25 -3.54 11.22 15.46
CA LEU A 25 -4.98 10.96 15.23
C LEU A 25 -5.22 9.77 14.29
N MET A 26 -4.39 9.60 13.28
CA MET A 26 -4.51 8.51 12.32
C MET A 26 -3.93 7.17 12.81
N ALA A 27 -2.90 7.21 13.69
CA ALA A 27 -2.14 6.04 14.10
C ALA A 27 -2.99 4.86 14.63
N PRO A 28 -4.08 5.06 15.41
CA PRO A 28 -4.91 3.95 15.89
C PRO A 28 -5.48 3.06 14.79
N ALA A 29 -5.83 3.63 13.64
CA ALA A 29 -6.37 2.89 12.49
C ALA A 29 -5.31 1.97 11.84
N PHE A 30 -4.03 2.35 11.91
CA PHE A 30 -2.92 1.70 11.23
C PHE A 30 -1.98 0.93 12.16
N HIS A 31 -2.24 0.93 13.45
CA HIS A 31 -1.44 0.16 14.42
C HIS A 31 -1.61 -1.35 14.19
N ARG A 32 -0.59 -2.14 14.54
CA ARG A 32 -0.52 -3.59 14.31
C ARG A 32 -1.78 -4.34 14.78
N THR A 33 -2.35 -3.98 15.92
CA THR A 33 -3.61 -4.58 16.41
C THR A 33 -4.83 -4.07 15.66
N GLY A 34 -4.82 -2.80 15.26
CA GLY A 34 -5.91 -2.16 14.53
C GLY A 34 -6.12 -2.73 13.12
N VAL A 35 -5.04 -3.01 12.40
CA VAL A 35 -5.14 -3.49 11.01
C VAL A 35 -5.62 -4.94 10.90
N ARG A 36 -5.47 -5.77 11.94
CA ARG A 36 -5.89 -7.19 11.90
C ARG A 36 -7.37 -7.39 11.55
N ARG A 37 -8.22 -6.43 11.91
CA ARG A 37 -9.65 -6.43 11.59
C ARG A 37 -9.96 -6.42 10.09
N TYR A 38 -8.98 -6.04 9.25
CA TYR A 38 -9.14 -5.97 7.81
C TYR A 38 -8.70 -7.26 7.09
N ALA A 39 -8.19 -8.27 7.82
CA ALA A 39 -7.68 -9.49 7.20
C ALA A 39 -8.74 -10.23 6.39
N ASP A 40 -9.91 -10.47 7.01
CA ASP A 40 -11.01 -11.20 6.37
C ASP A 40 -11.56 -10.45 5.15
N LEU A 41 -11.63 -9.11 5.24
CA LEU A 41 -12.02 -8.26 4.12
C LEU A 41 -11.06 -8.37 2.94
N ILE A 42 -9.75 -8.34 3.21
CA ILE A 42 -8.72 -8.45 2.18
C ILE A 42 -8.76 -9.85 1.54
N GLU A 43 -8.95 -10.89 2.35
CA GLU A 43 -9.10 -12.27 1.87
C GLU A 43 -10.33 -12.41 0.98
N GLU A 44 -11.50 -11.89 1.38
CA GLU A 44 -12.74 -11.88 0.59
C GLU A 44 -12.52 -11.24 -0.78
N ILE A 45 -11.89 -10.05 -0.80
CA ILE A 45 -11.60 -9.32 -2.04
C ILE A 45 -10.64 -10.14 -2.93
N ALA A 46 -9.59 -10.71 -2.35
CA ALA A 46 -8.61 -11.51 -3.09
C ALA A 46 -9.24 -12.78 -3.68
N LEU A 47 -10.10 -13.47 -2.93
CA LEU A 47 -10.80 -14.68 -3.40
C LEU A 47 -11.75 -14.36 -4.56
N ARG A 48 -12.49 -13.27 -4.46
CA ARG A 48 -13.43 -12.86 -5.53
C ARG A 48 -12.66 -12.48 -6.80
N ASP A 49 -11.60 -11.67 -6.70
CA ASP A 49 -10.78 -11.27 -7.85
C ASP A 49 -10.08 -12.49 -8.48
N LEU A 50 -9.57 -13.42 -7.68
CA LEU A 50 -8.96 -14.66 -8.15
C LEU A 50 -9.92 -15.49 -9.01
N GLY A 51 -11.22 -15.48 -8.69
CA GLY A 51 -12.24 -16.18 -9.47
C GLY A 51 -12.43 -15.63 -10.89
N GLU A 52 -11.93 -14.43 -11.16
CA GLU A 52 -12.00 -13.78 -12.48
C GLU A 52 -10.71 -13.92 -13.30
N TRP A 53 -9.67 -14.56 -12.74
CA TRP A 53 -8.40 -14.70 -13.46
C TRP A 53 -8.50 -15.71 -14.61
N PRO A 54 -7.90 -15.41 -15.78
CA PRO A 54 -7.90 -16.35 -16.90
C PRO A 54 -7.09 -17.61 -16.53
N VAL A 55 -7.64 -18.79 -16.87
CA VAL A 55 -6.97 -20.06 -16.66
C VAL A 55 -6.34 -20.51 -17.98
N GLY A 56 -5.06 -20.87 -17.94
CA GLY A 56 -4.30 -21.32 -19.11
C GLY A 56 -3.80 -20.22 -20.04
N GLU A 57 -4.11 -18.95 -19.75
CA GLU A 57 -3.67 -17.80 -20.56
C GLU A 57 -2.76 -16.88 -19.76
N PRO A 58 -1.62 -16.41 -20.34
CA PRO A 58 -0.76 -15.43 -19.68
C PRO A 58 -1.45 -14.08 -19.51
N PHE A 59 -1.30 -13.45 -18.35
CA PHE A 59 -1.79 -12.08 -18.09
C PHE A 59 -0.88 -11.32 -17.12
N PRO A 60 -0.86 -9.96 -17.19
CA PRO A 60 -0.08 -9.15 -16.26
C PRO A 60 -0.75 -9.14 -14.87
N LEU A 61 -0.12 -9.84 -13.90
CA LEU A 61 -0.62 -9.98 -12.53
C LEU A 61 -0.83 -8.62 -11.84
N GLN A 62 0.01 -7.63 -12.15
CA GLN A 62 -0.09 -6.28 -11.61
C GLN A 62 -1.49 -5.67 -11.80
N THR A 63 -2.18 -6.00 -12.88
CA THR A 63 -3.55 -5.52 -13.13
C THR A 63 -4.53 -6.06 -12.08
N ALA A 64 -4.43 -7.34 -11.73
CA ALA A 64 -5.23 -7.93 -10.66
C ALA A 64 -4.84 -7.36 -9.29
N MET A 65 -3.54 -7.21 -9.02
CA MET A 65 -3.06 -6.62 -7.76
C MET A 65 -3.57 -5.18 -7.57
N ARG A 66 -3.62 -4.38 -8.64
CA ARG A 66 -4.20 -3.03 -8.60
C ARG A 66 -5.70 -3.06 -8.27
N ARG A 67 -6.49 -4.00 -8.85
CA ARG A 67 -7.92 -4.13 -8.50
C ARG A 67 -8.10 -4.47 -7.02
N ILE A 68 -7.40 -5.50 -6.54
CA ILE A 68 -7.46 -5.95 -5.14
C ILE A 68 -7.07 -4.81 -4.18
N THR A 69 -5.96 -4.13 -4.43
CA THR A 69 -5.46 -3.07 -3.52
C THR A 69 -6.32 -1.83 -3.56
N THR A 70 -6.87 -1.45 -4.74
CA THR A 70 -7.78 -0.30 -4.86
C THR A 70 -9.07 -0.58 -4.08
N GLU A 71 -9.68 -1.73 -4.25
CA GLU A 71 -10.88 -2.07 -3.52
C GLU A 71 -10.61 -2.16 -2.02
N SER A 72 -9.50 -2.80 -1.63
CA SER A 72 -9.12 -2.91 -0.22
C SER A 72 -8.95 -1.54 0.42
N ILE A 73 -8.21 -0.61 -0.20
CA ILE A 73 -7.98 0.71 0.39
C ILE A 73 -9.27 1.55 0.43
N VAL A 74 -10.14 1.46 -0.57
CA VAL A 74 -11.44 2.15 -0.56
C VAL A 74 -12.29 1.65 0.62
N ARG A 75 -12.43 0.34 0.78
CA ARG A 75 -13.25 -0.24 1.86
C ARG A 75 -12.64 -0.03 3.25
N ILE A 76 -11.31 0.01 3.37
CA ILE A 76 -10.61 0.26 4.63
C ILE A 76 -10.66 1.75 4.99
N ALA A 77 -10.45 2.64 4.03
CA ALA A 77 -10.42 4.08 4.29
C ALA A 77 -11.81 4.65 4.50
N ILE A 78 -12.75 4.36 3.60
CA ILE A 78 -14.07 4.99 3.57
C ILE A 78 -15.14 4.08 4.18
N GLY A 79 -14.92 2.76 4.16
CA GLY A 79 -15.90 1.78 4.65
C GLY A 79 -17.01 1.48 3.66
N VAL A 80 -18.15 1.02 4.19
CA VAL A 80 -19.35 0.81 3.40
C VAL A 80 -20.11 2.13 3.33
N CYS A 81 -20.14 2.70 2.15
CA CYS A 81 -20.90 3.90 1.82
C CYS A 81 -22.38 3.58 1.56
N ARG A 82 -23.18 4.62 1.38
CA ARG A 82 -24.47 4.45 0.73
C ARG A 82 -24.29 3.76 -0.64
N PRO A 83 -25.22 2.90 -1.08
CA PRO A 83 -25.02 2.10 -2.30
C PRO A 83 -24.59 2.91 -3.52
N ASP A 84 -25.18 4.07 -3.75
CA ASP A 84 -24.85 4.94 -4.88
C ASP A 84 -23.43 5.51 -4.75
N ASN A 85 -23.04 5.94 -3.56
CA ASN A 85 -21.69 6.44 -3.28
C ASN A 85 -20.64 5.34 -3.40
N ASP A 86 -20.93 4.11 -2.96
CA ASP A 86 -20.02 2.97 -3.08
C ASP A 86 -19.73 2.64 -4.54
N ILE A 87 -20.75 2.62 -5.39
CA ILE A 87 -20.58 2.39 -6.84
C ILE A 87 -19.75 3.52 -7.47
N GLU A 88 -20.07 4.77 -7.13
CA GLU A 88 -19.40 5.93 -7.73
C GLU A 88 -17.93 6.05 -7.29
N ILE A 89 -17.63 5.89 -6.00
CA ILE A 89 -16.25 5.98 -5.49
C ILE A 89 -15.34 4.89 -6.07
N ARG A 90 -15.84 3.66 -6.23
CA ARG A 90 -15.10 2.56 -6.86
C ARG A 90 -14.79 2.80 -8.33
N ARG A 91 -15.59 3.61 -9.01
CA ARG A 91 -15.34 4.04 -10.39
C ARG A 91 -14.39 5.23 -10.47
N LEU A 92 -14.56 6.21 -9.58
CA LEU A 92 -13.82 7.48 -9.60
C LEU A 92 -12.37 7.33 -9.15
N VAL A 93 -12.10 6.55 -8.10
CA VAL A 93 -10.73 6.40 -7.56
C VAL A 93 -9.77 5.82 -8.60
N PRO A 94 -10.05 4.68 -9.27
CA PRO A 94 -9.17 4.17 -10.34
C PRO A 94 -9.03 5.16 -11.50
N ALA A 95 -10.11 5.87 -11.87
CA ALA A 95 -10.07 6.86 -12.95
C ALA A 95 -9.15 8.04 -12.60
N MET A 96 -9.23 8.57 -11.37
CA MET A 96 -8.34 9.62 -10.88
C MET A 96 -6.88 9.19 -10.93
N LEU A 97 -6.59 7.99 -10.43
CA LEU A 97 -5.23 7.45 -10.36
C LEU A 97 -4.65 7.25 -11.77
N LYS A 98 -5.44 6.71 -12.69
CA LYS A 98 -5.02 6.54 -14.09
C LYS A 98 -4.73 7.87 -14.80
N ILE A 99 -5.53 8.91 -14.55
CA ILE A 99 -5.26 10.24 -15.12
C ILE A 99 -4.00 10.85 -14.49
N ALA A 100 -3.79 10.64 -13.19
CA ALA A 100 -2.62 11.12 -12.47
C ALA A 100 -1.31 10.40 -12.87
N GLU A 101 -1.35 9.25 -13.56
CA GLU A 101 -0.19 8.61 -14.17
C GLU A 101 0.44 9.48 -15.27
N ASN A 102 -0.33 10.41 -15.87
CA ASN A 102 0.20 11.33 -16.88
C ASN A 102 1.12 12.37 -16.21
N PRO A 103 2.43 12.39 -16.52
CA PRO A 103 3.37 13.33 -15.90
C PRO A 103 2.97 14.80 -16.03
N LEU A 104 2.30 15.15 -17.16
CA LEU A 104 1.85 16.52 -17.40
C LEU A 104 0.74 16.96 -16.42
N ALA A 105 -0.03 16.02 -15.87
CA ALA A 105 -1.04 16.35 -14.87
C ALA A 105 -0.44 16.83 -13.55
N LEU A 106 0.78 16.40 -13.25
CA LEU A 106 1.45 16.69 -11.96
C LEU A 106 2.48 17.81 -12.06
N MET A 107 2.92 18.20 -13.27
CA MET A 107 3.92 19.26 -13.44
C MET A 107 3.32 20.64 -13.14
N PRO A 108 3.92 21.45 -12.24
CA PRO A 108 3.34 22.75 -11.81
C PRO A 108 3.03 23.70 -12.97
N GLN A 109 3.85 23.72 -14.01
CA GLN A 109 3.66 24.59 -15.19
C GLN A 109 2.43 24.22 -16.01
N PHE A 110 1.93 22.99 -15.89
CA PHE A 110 0.75 22.49 -16.62
C PHE A 110 -0.50 22.37 -15.72
N GLN A 111 -0.41 22.78 -14.44
CA GLN A 111 -1.53 22.76 -13.51
C GLN A 111 -2.53 23.90 -13.79
N ARG A 112 -3.13 23.85 -14.99
CA ARG A 112 -4.22 24.76 -15.41
C ARG A 112 -5.44 23.92 -15.77
N GLU A 113 -6.58 24.23 -15.18
CA GLU A 113 -7.81 23.43 -15.35
C GLU A 113 -8.37 23.48 -16.78
N MET A 114 -8.30 24.65 -17.45
CA MET A 114 -8.77 24.84 -18.84
C MET A 114 -10.18 24.26 -19.10
N GLY A 115 -11.10 24.41 -18.14
CA GLY A 115 -12.45 23.88 -18.23
C GLY A 115 -12.50 22.33 -18.35
N GLY A 116 -11.61 21.61 -17.68
CA GLY A 116 -11.54 20.15 -17.73
C GLY A 116 -10.88 19.55 -18.99
N ARG A 117 -10.39 20.41 -19.91
CA ARG A 117 -9.75 19.93 -21.16
C ARG A 117 -8.29 19.52 -20.99
N SER A 118 -7.60 20.06 -19.98
CA SER A 118 -6.23 19.66 -19.67
C SER A 118 -6.18 18.36 -18.85
N PRO A 119 -5.06 17.60 -18.89
CA PRO A 119 -4.88 16.45 -17.99
C PRO A 119 -5.09 16.81 -16.50
N PHE A 120 -4.55 17.94 -16.05
CA PHE A 120 -4.76 18.43 -14.69
C PHE A 120 -6.24 18.78 -14.44
N GLY A 121 -6.91 19.46 -15.38
CA GLY A 121 -8.35 19.77 -15.27
C GLY A 121 -9.23 18.52 -15.13
N LYS A 122 -8.87 17.44 -15.82
CA LYS A 122 -9.56 16.14 -15.67
C LYS A 122 -9.35 15.53 -14.28
N VAL A 123 -8.13 15.59 -13.75
CA VAL A 123 -7.86 15.15 -12.36
C VAL A 123 -8.72 15.95 -11.39
N MET A 124 -8.73 17.28 -11.49
CA MET A 124 -9.50 18.15 -10.61
C MET A 124 -11.00 17.92 -10.70
N GLU A 125 -11.52 17.62 -11.89
CA GLU A 125 -12.93 17.27 -12.07
C GLU A 125 -13.32 15.99 -11.33
N VAL A 126 -12.51 14.94 -11.49
CA VAL A 126 -12.72 13.67 -10.75
C VAL A 126 -12.54 13.87 -9.25
N THR A 127 -11.54 14.66 -8.84
CA THR A 127 -11.31 14.99 -7.42
C THR A 127 -12.54 15.68 -6.81
N ARG A 128 -13.15 16.65 -7.50
CA ARG A 128 -14.39 17.31 -7.01
C ARG A 128 -15.56 16.34 -6.83
N GLN A 129 -15.68 15.35 -7.71
CA GLN A 129 -16.71 14.31 -7.57
C GLN A 129 -16.44 13.42 -6.34
N ILE A 130 -15.19 13.03 -6.11
CA ILE A 130 -14.77 12.30 -4.91
C ILE A 130 -15.02 13.15 -3.65
N ASP A 131 -14.68 14.44 -3.69
CA ASP A 131 -14.88 15.38 -2.58
C ASP A 131 -16.34 15.44 -2.14
N ARG A 132 -17.26 15.52 -3.10
CA ARG A 132 -18.71 15.50 -2.80
C ARG A 132 -19.09 14.27 -1.99
N ILE A 133 -18.63 13.09 -2.42
CA ILE A 133 -18.90 11.82 -1.73
C ILE A 133 -18.26 11.83 -0.33
N LEU A 134 -17.00 12.25 -0.23
CA LEU A 134 -16.29 12.28 1.05
C LEU A 134 -16.99 13.21 2.05
N TYR A 135 -17.34 14.44 1.66
CA TYR A 135 -18.05 15.36 2.58
C TYR A 135 -19.43 14.85 2.97
N GLU A 136 -20.16 14.20 2.07
CA GLU A 136 -21.44 13.55 2.39
C GLU A 136 -21.26 12.43 3.42
N GLU A 137 -20.28 11.56 3.20
CA GLU A 137 -19.98 10.43 4.09
C GLU A 137 -19.41 10.88 5.45
N ILE A 138 -18.60 11.95 5.50
CA ILE A 138 -18.14 12.58 6.74
C ILE A 138 -19.35 13.09 7.54
N GLY A 139 -20.25 13.82 6.89
CA GLY A 139 -21.46 14.35 7.54
C GLY A 139 -22.31 13.23 8.15
N ILE A 140 -22.51 12.13 7.44
CA ILE A 140 -23.25 10.96 7.93
C ILE A 140 -22.55 10.39 9.18
N ARG A 141 -21.22 10.09 9.14
CA ARG A 141 -20.51 9.49 10.27
C ARG A 141 -20.52 10.37 11.52
N ARG A 142 -20.52 11.68 11.36
CA ARG A 142 -20.59 12.61 12.49
C ARG A 142 -21.93 12.54 13.22
N THR A 143 -23.02 12.14 12.54
CA THR A 143 -24.36 12.00 13.14
C THR A 143 -24.62 10.62 13.74
N LEU A 144 -23.82 9.61 13.40
CA LEU A 144 -23.99 8.25 13.90
C LEU A 144 -23.66 8.11 15.38
N ARG A 145 -24.47 7.34 16.11
CA ARG A 145 -24.17 6.93 17.49
C ARG A 145 -22.95 6.01 17.53
N PRO A 146 -22.19 5.95 18.64
CA PRO A 146 -20.95 5.16 18.72
C PRO A 146 -21.08 3.72 18.24
N HIS A 147 -22.19 3.04 18.54
CA HIS A 147 -22.43 1.63 18.16
C HIS A 147 -22.87 1.44 16.70
N GLU A 148 -23.22 2.51 16.00
CA GLU A 148 -23.61 2.50 14.59
C GLU A 148 -22.41 2.77 13.66
N ARG A 149 -21.28 3.21 14.23
CA ARG A 149 -20.09 3.58 13.46
C ARG A 149 -19.31 2.37 13.02
N GLY A 150 -18.81 2.43 11.79
CA GLY A 150 -17.92 1.42 11.24
C GLY A 150 -16.52 1.42 11.89
N ASN A 151 -15.73 0.44 11.50
CA ASN A 151 -14.32 0.32 11.89
C ASN A 151 -13.37 0.85 10.81
N ASP A 152 -13.88 1.51 9.79
CA ASP A 152 -13.12 2.17 8.73
C ASP A 152 -12.41 3.43 9.27
N VAL A 153 -11.40 3.89 8.49
CA VAL A 153 -10.57 5.03 8.91
C VAL A 153 -11.42 6.31 9.01
N LEU A 154 -12.33 6.52 8.06
CA LEU A 154 -13.24 7.66 8.05
C LEU A 154 -14.08 7.72 9.32
N SER A 155 -14.68 6.60 9.73
CA SER A 155 -15.46 6.50 10.97
C SER A 155 -14.62 6.81 12.21
N ILE A 156 -13.36 6.38 12.25
CA ILE A 156 -12.43 6.66 13.35
C ILE A 156 -12.12 8.16 13.42
N LEU A 157 -11.79 8.78 12.28
CA LEU A 157 -11.39 10.21 12.23
C LEU A 157 -12.57 11.17 12.40
N ALA A 158 -13.76 10.77 11.94
CA ALA A 158 -14.98 11.57 12.13
C ALA A 158 -15.49 11.55 13.59
N THR A 159 -14.91 10.72 14.45
CA THR A 159 -15.32 10.56 15.85
C THR A 159 -14.36 11.33 16.77
N PRO A 160 -14.87 12.13 17.73
CA PRO A 160 -14.03 12.69 18.77
C PRO A 160 -13.28 11.62 19.54
N GLN A 161 -11.96 11.76 19.68
CA GLN A 161 -11.15 10.82 20.46
C GLN A 161 -11.29 11.14 21.97
N PRO A 162 -11.44 10.11 22.85
CA PRO A 162 -11.79 10.31 24.27
C PRO A 162 -10.79 11.13 25.10
N HIS A 163 -9.58 11.34 24.60
CA HIS A 163 -8.47 11.96 25.33
C HIS A 163 -7.82 13.13 24.58
N GLU A 164 -8.41 13.59 23.50
CA GLU A 164 -7.89 14.74 22.75
C GLU A 164 -8.96 15.82 22.66
N ASP A 165 -8.61 17.05 23.09
CA ASP A 165 -9.46 18.22 22.97
C ASP A 165 -9.67 18.69 21.52
N ALA A 166 -8.98 18.03 20.57
CA ALA A 166 -9.03 18.37 19.16
C ALA A 166 -9.41 17.12 18.33
N PHE A 167 -10.39 17.29 17.47
CA PHE A 167 -10.75 16.34 16.42
C PHE A 167 -10.53 16.97 15.05
N MET A 168 -10.30 16.15 14.03
CA MET A 168 -10.08 16.64 12.67
C MET A 168 -11.32 17.31 12.12
N THR A 169 -11.15 18.44 11.47
CA THR A 169 -12.19 19.11 10.68
C THR A 169 -12.56 18.24 9.46
N ASP A 170 -13.72 18.52 8.86
CA ASP A 170 -14.15 17.81 7.66
C ASP A 170 -13.16 17.94 6.51
N ARG A 171 -12.51 19.12 6.40
CA ARG A 171 -11.46 19.37 5.41
C ARG A 171 -10.22 18.53 5.67
N GLU A 172 -9.75 18.45 6.90
CA GLU A 172 -8.59 17.62 7.27
C GLU A 172 -8.86 16.13 7.01
N ILE A 173 -10.05 15.65 7.39
CA ILE A 173 -10.46 14.26 7.10
C ILE A 173 -10.47 14.01 5.59
N ARG A 174 -11.07 14.92 4.81
CA ARG A 174 -11.09 14.81 3.34
C ARG A 174 -9.69 14.72 2.76
N ASP A 175 -8.76 15.57 3.21
CA ASP A 175 -7.39 15.61 2.74
C ASP A 175 -6.64 14.32 3.08
N GLU A 176 -6.87 13.76 4.27
CA GLU A 176 -6.30 12.47 4.67
C GLU A 176 -6.92 11.29 3.93
N MET A 177 -8.22 11.29 3.64
CA MET A 177 -8.84 10.25 2.82
C MET A 177 -8.22 10.18 1.42
N LEU A 178 -8.07 11.31 0.75
CA LEU A 178 -7.38 11.34 -0.56
C LEU A 178 -5.93 10.90 -0.47
N THR A 179 -5.23 11.29 0.61
CA THR A 179 -3.87 10.84 0.87
C THR A 179 -3.78 9.32 0.96
N LEU A 180 -4.68 8.69 1.71
CA LEU A 180 -4.72 7.23 1.87
C LEU A 180 -5.06 6.50 0.57
N LEU A 181 -6.06 7.00 -0.17
CA LEU A 181 -6.47 6.42 -1.45
C LEU A 181 -5.32 6.42 -2.47
N ILE A 182 -4.57 7.52 -2.55
CA ILE A 182 -3.44 7.65 -3.48
C ILE A 182 -2.24 6.82 -3.01
N ALA A 183 -1.90 6.88 -1.72
CA ALA A 183 -0.70 6.22 -1.21
C ALA A 183 -0.85 4.70 -1.10
N GLY A 184 -2.04 4.19 -0.81
CA GLY A 184 -2.27 2.80 -0.42
C GLY A 184 -2.51 1.84 -1.58
N HIS A 185 -2.81 2.32 -2.79
CA HIS A 185 -3.20 1.43 -3.88
C HIS A 185 -1.99 0.94 -4.71
N GLU A 186 -1.26 1.84 -5.36
CA GLU A 186 -0.21 1.44 -6.32
C GLU A 186 1.04 0.89 -5.63
N THR A 187 1.42 1.48 -4.51
CA THR A 187 2.59 1.01 -3.74
C THR A 187 2.42 -0.44 -3.30
N THR A 188 1.24 -0.78 -2.79
CA THR A 188 0.92 -2.14 -2.33
C THR A 188 0.74 -3.10 -3.51
N ALA A 189 0.15 -2.65 -4.63
CA ALA A 189 0.02 -3.45 -5.84
C ALA A 189 1.39 -3.83 -6.43
N ASN A 190 2.33 -2.87 -6.48
CA ASN A 190 3.69 -3.13 -6.95
C ASN A 190 4.43 -4.08 -6.01
N ALA A 191 4.27 -3.91 -4.69
CA ALA A 191 4.86 -4.79 -3.69
C ALA A 191 4.34 -6.24 -3.82
N LEU A 192 3.03 -6.42 -4.02
CA LEU A 192 2.41 -7.71 -4.32
C LEU A 192 2.95 -8.32 -5.60
N SER A 193 2.98 -7.56 -6.69
CA SER A 193 3.46 -8.03 -8.00
C SER A 193 4.91 -8.50 -7.92
N TRP A 194 5.79 -7.76 -7.24
CA TRP A 194 7.16 -8.15 -6.99
C TRP A 194 7.26 -9.38 -6.08
N THR A 195 6.37 -9.51 -5.07
CA THR A 195 6.39 -10.67 -4.17
C THR A 195 6.04 -11.95 -4.92
N PHE A 196 4.99 -11.93 -5.72
CA PHE A 196 4.65 -13.07 -6.58
C PHE A 196 5.76 -13.39 -7.57
N GLU A 197 6.28 -12.39 -8.25
CA GLU A 197 7.34 -12.55 -9.23
C GLU A 197 8.58 -13.20 -8.61
N ARG A 198 9.05 -12.72 -7.46
CA ARG A 198 10.19 -13.31 -6.76
C ARG A 198 9.91 -14.74 -6.26
N VAL A 199 8.76 -14.98 -5.66
CA VAL A 199 8.38 -16.32 -5.15
C VAL A 199 8.29 -17.32 -6.29
N LEU A 200 7.59 -17.00 -7.37
CA LEU A 200 7.35 -17.91 -8.48
C LEU A 200 8.62 -18.23 -9.28
N ARG A 201 9.65 -17.37 -9.25
CA ARG A 201 10.95 -17.59 -9.88
C ARG A 201 11.98 -18.29 -8.99
N HIS A 202 11.65 -18.53 -7.72
CA HIS A 202 12.53 -19.22 -6.78
C HIS A 202 11.87 -20.48 -6.25
N PRO A 203 11.96 -21.63 -6.97
CA PRO A 203 11.21 -22.86 -6.62
C PRO A 203 11.43 -23.32 -5.17
N VAL A 204 12.66 -23.26 -4.67
CA VAL A 204 12.96 -23.65 -3.28
C VAL A 204 12.20 -22.79 -2.27
N VAL A 205 12.12 -21.45 -2.51
CA VAL A 205 11.36 -20.54 -1.67
C VAL A 205 9.86 -20.79 -1.79
N HIS A 206 9.38 -21.00 -3.01
CA HIS A 206 7.97 -21.29 -3.29
C HIS A 206 7.51 -22.57 -2.59
N ASP A 207 8.26 -23.67 -2.71
CA ASP A 207 7.90 -24.96 -2.12
C ASP A 207 7.90 -24.89 -0.59
N ARG A 208 8.91 -24.25 -0.01
CA ARG A 208 8.96 -24.01 1.43
C ARG A 208 7.78 -23.15 1.89
N LEU A 209 7.48 -22.08 1.17
CA LEU A 209 6.34 -21.21 1.47
C LEU A 209 5.03 -21.99 1.47
N LEU A 210 4.80 -22.85 0.45
CA LEU A 210 3.59 -23.69 0.39
C LEU A 210 3.49 -24.65 1.56
N ALA A 211 4.60 -25.26 1.99
CA ALA A 211 4.62 -26.16 3.14
C ALA A 211 4.23 -25.42 4.44
N GLU A 212 4.73 -24.21 4.63
CA GLU A 212 4.43 -23.40 5.83
C GLU A 212 3.03 -22.76 5.81
N LEU A 213 2.47 -22.45 4.64
CA LEU A 213 1.09 -21.95 4.54
C LEU A 213 0.05 -22.92 5.11
N SER A 214 0.40 -24.23 5.19
CA SER A 214 -0.48 -25.25 5.78
C SER A 214 -0.56 -25.18 7.31
N ASN A 215 0.42 -24.53 7.97
CA ASN A 215 0.62 -24.56 9.42
C ASN A 215 0.16 -23.27 10.15
N GLU A 216 -0.48 -22.34 9.45
CA GLU A 216 -0.89 -21.03 10.00
C GLU A 216 0.29 -20.17 10.57
N ASP A 217 1.53 -20.56 10.32
CA ASP A 217 2.71 -19.79 10.71
C ASP A 217 3.02 -18.72 9.65
N ASP A 218 3.10 -17.47 10.10
CA ASP A 218 3.41 -16.31 9.23
C ASP A 218 4.92 -16.01 9.17
N THR A 219 5.76 -16.78 9.85
CA THR A 219 7.17 -16.44 10.06
C THR A 219 7.93 -16.42 8.72
N TYR A 220 7.78 -17.45 7.90
CA TYR A 220 8.44 -17.47 6.60
C TYR A 220 7.78 -16.58 5.57
N VAL A 221 6.47 -16.46 5.60
CA VAL A 221 5.73 -15.49 4.76
C VAL A 221 6.23 -14.07 5.02
N ASP A 222 6.39 -13.68 6.30
CA ASP A 222 6.94 -12.36 6.68
C ASP A 222 8.37 -12.18 6.17
N ALA A 223 9.23 -13.21 6.28
CA ALA A 223 10.60 -13.19 5.77
C ALA A 223 10.66 -13.04 4.25
N VAL A 224 9.81 -13.75 3.51
CA VAL A 224 9.68 -13.64 2.03
C VAL A 224 9.28 -12.22 1.63
N VAL A 225 8.28 -11.64 2.27
CA VAL A 225 7.84 -10.26 1.97
C VAL A 225 8.94 -9.25 2.29
N ARG A 226 9.64 -9.42 3.42
CA ARG A 226 10.77 -8.54 3.79
C ARG A 226 11.91 -8.61 2.80
N GLU A 227 12.27 -9.79 2.35
CA GLU A 227 13.34 -9.97 1.35
C GLU A 227 12.93 -9.40 0.00
N THR A 228 11.67 -9.57 -0.40
CA THR A 228 11.14 -8.92 -1.60
C THR A 228 11.29 -7.41 -1.52
N LEU A 229 10.84 -6.79 -0.44
CA LEU A 229 10.91 -5.34 -0.26
C LEU A 229 12.35 -4.82 -0.09
N ARG A 230 13.28 -5.66 0.36
CA ARG A 230 14.72 -5.35 0.34
C ARG A 230 15.24 -5.30 -1.10
N GLN A 231 15.00 -6.36 -1.85
CA GLN A 231 15.53 -6.51 -3.21
C GLN A 231 14.81 -5.63 -4.23
N ARG A 232 13.52 -5.36 -3.99
CA ARG A 232 12.62 -4.58 -4.85
C ARG A 232 11.89 -3.50 -4.04
N PRO A 233 12.61 -2.53 -3.46
CA PRO A 233 11.97 -1.44 -2.72
C PRO A 233 11.07 -0.63 -3.65
N ILE A 234 9.85 -0.36 -3.21
CA ILE A 234 8.87 0.35 -4.04
C ILE A 234 9.28 1.81 -4.24
N LEU A 235 9.83 2.46 -3.21
CA LEU A 235 10.44 3.77 -3.30
C LEU A 235 11.96 3.61 -3.23
N PRO A 236 12.70 3.89 -4.31
CA PRO A 236 14.16 3.71 -4.31
C PRO A 236 14.90 4.74 -3.46
N VAL A 237 14.27 5.88 -3.22
CA VAL A 237 14.81 7.00 -2.45
C VAL A 237 13.70 7.67 -1.63
N THR A 238 14.08 8.35 -0.56
CA THR A 238 13.23 9.33 0.13
C THR A 238 13.91 10.70 0.07
N ALA A 239 13.12 11.78 0.21
CA ALA A 239 13.67 13.14 0.19
C ALA A 239 13.40 13.84 1.52
N ARG A 240 14.39 14.60 2.02
CA ARG A 240 14.28 15.42 3.24
C ARG A 240 14.92 16.78 2.97
N ARG A 241 14.11 17.82 3.04
CA ARG A 241 14.60 19.20 2.98
C ARG A 241 15.06 19.63 4.36
N LEU A 242 16.30 20.05 4.47
CA LEU A 242 16.90 20.50 5.73
C LEU A 242 16.25 21.80 6.19
N GLN A 243 15.82 21.84 7.44
CA GLN A 243 15.24 23.03 8.09
C GLN A 243 16.32 23.85 8.81
N GLU A 244 17.49 23.28 9.05
CA GLU A 244 18.68 23.84 9.66
C GLU A 244 19.94 23.27 9.00
N ASP A 245 21.10 23.85 9.27
CA ASP A 245 22.38 23.29 8.82
C ASP A 245 22.59 21.93 9.51
N MET A 246 23.14 20.96 8.78
CA MET A 246 23.31 19.60 9.28
C MET A 246 24.69 19.06 8.87
N GLU A 247 25.35 18.36 9.78
CA GLU A 247 26.55 17.58 9.50
C GLU A 247 26.22 16.08 9.44
N VAL A 248 26.73 15.39 8.41
CA VAL A 248 26.62 13.94 8.25
C VAL A 248 27.99 13.40 7.89
N GLY A 249 28.62 12.66 8.80
CA GLY A 249 30.02 12.29 8.69
C GLY A 249 30.89 13.54 8.58
N ASP A 250 31.75 13.58 7.57
CA ASP A 250 32.67 14.71 7.31
C ASP A 250 32.03 15.80 6.39
N PHE A 251 30.77 15.71 6.09
CA PHE A 251 30.09 16.63 5.17
C PHE A 251 29.14 17.56 5.91
N ALA A 252 29.24 18.86 5.64
CA ALA A 252 28.32 19.89 6.11
C ALA A 252 27.31 20.25 5.01
N PHE A 253 26.03 20.21 5.34
CA PHE A 253 24.93 20.51 4.44
C PHE A 253 24.15 21.74 4.92
N PRO A 254 24.09 22.82 4.11
CA PRO A 254 23.34 24.01 4.48
C PRO A 254 21.84 23.77 4.57
N ARG A 255 21.14 24.57 5.40
CA ARG A 255 19.70 24.70 5.41
C ARG A 255 19.14 24.88 3.99
N GLY A 256 18.01 24.24 3.72
CA GLY A 256 17.32 24.31 2.44
C GLY A 256 17.79 23.27 1.41
N TRP A 257 18.90 22.59 1.65
CA TRP A 257 19.30 21.46 0.82
C TRP A 257 18.33 20.29 0.98
N THR A 258 18.22 19.48 -0.07
CA THR A 258 17.45 18.25 -0.04
C THR A 258 18.38 17.04 -0.01
N LEU A 259 18.39 16.32 1.09
CA LEU A 259 19.07 15.04 1.19
C LEU A 259 18.16 13.93 0.68
N MET A 260 18.72 12.99 -0.07
CA MET A 260 17.98 11.86 -0.66
C MET A 260 18.63 10.53 -0.25
N PRO A 261 18.31 10.00 0.94
CA PRO A 261 18.73 8.65 1.32
C PRO A 261 18.32 7.63 0.26
N ALA A 262 19.33 6.95 -0.31
CA ALA A 262 19.14 6.01 -1.40
C ALA A 262 18.85 4.61 -0.85
N ILE A 263 17.59 4.32 -0.56
CA ILE A 263 17.14 3.05 0.01
C ILE A 263 17.59 1.86 -0.85
N PHE A 264 17.43 1.98 -2.17
CA PHE A 264 17.84 0.93 -3.10
C PHE A 264 19.33 0.59 -2.96
N LEU A 265 20.20 1.61 -2.87
CA LEU A 265 21.65 1.39 -2.74
C LEU A 265 22.00 0.74 -1.39
N ILE A 266 21.41 1.21 -0.29
CA ILE A 266 21.61 0.61 1.05
C ILE A 266 21.21 -0.86 1.02
N HIS A 267 20.12 -1.19 0.38
CA HIS A 267 19.62 -2.57 0.29
C HIS A 267 20.46 -3.47 -0.64
N GLN A 268 21.29 -2.91 -1.50
CA GLN A 268 22.23 -3.63 -2.39
C GLN A 268 23.67 -3.59 -1.90
N ASP A 269 23.94 -2.98 -0.75
CA ASP A 269 25.28 -2.88 -0.17
C ASP A 269 25.67 -4.25 0.44
N PRO A 270 26.78 -4.89 -0.03
CA PRO A 270 27.21 -6.19 0.47
C PRO A 270 27.76 -6.13 1.92
N GLU A 271 28.19 -4.96 2.41
CA GLU A 271 28.60 -4.78 3.80
C GLU A 271 27.39 -4.79 4.74
N VAL A 272 26.21 -4.39 4.24
CA VAL A 272 24.95 -4.35 4.99
C VAL A 272 24.15 -5.62 4.80
N PHE A 273 24.06 -6.11 3.57
CA PHE A 273 23.34 -7.31 3.17
C PHE A 273 24.26 -8.24 2.37
N PRO A 274 24.95 -9.20 3.00
CA PRO A 274 25.81 -10.14 2.28
C PRO A 274 25.07 -10.87 1.15
N GLU A 275 25.70 -11.01 -0.02
CA GLU A 275 25.11 -11.54 -1.26
C GLU A 275 23.77 -10.85 -1.60
N PRO A 276 23.79 -9.51 -1.83
CA PRO A 276 22.57 -8.72 -1.94
C PRO A 276 21.72 -9.06 -3.18
N GLU A 277 22.33 -9.62 -4.21
CA GLU A 277 21.67 -10.08 -5.43
C GLU A 277 20.85 -11.36 -5.23
N ARG A 278 21.18 -12.18 -4.22
CA ARG A 278 20.44 -13.42 -3.91
C ARG A 278 19.15 -13.10 -3.19
N PHE A 279 18.05 -13.68 -3.69
CA PHE A 279 16.78 -13.69 -2.99
C PHE A 279 16.81 -14.76 -1.89
N ARG A 280 17.07 -14.34 -0.66
CA ARG A 280 17.28 -15.20 0.51
C ARG A 280 16.43 -14.75 1.70
N PRO A 281 15.18 -15.20 1.80
CA PRO A 281 14.28 -14.86 2.91
C PRO A 281 14.87 -15.22 4.28
N GLU A 282 15.70 -16.24 4.37
CA GLU A 282 16.34 -16.73 5.58
C GLU A 282 17.11 -15.67 6.34
N ARG A 283 17.65 -14.66 5.65
CA ARG A 283 18.34 -13.52 6.31
C ARG A 283 17.47 -12.78 7.33
N PHE A 284 16.15 -12.88 7.20
CA PHE A 284 15.20 -12.30 8.16
C PHE A 284 14.78 -13.27 9.26
N LEU A 285 15.27 -14.50 9.23
CA LEU A 285 15.06 -15.53 10.26
C LEU A 285 16.33 -15.76 11.10
N GLU A 286 17.49 -15.39 10.58
CA GLU A 286 18.80 -15.52 11.24
C GLU A 286 18.95 -14.53 12.40
N ASP A 287 19.87 -14.80 13.30
CA ASP A 287 20.26 -13.92 14.40
C ASP A 287 21.75 -13.54 14.24
N PRO A 288 22.12 -12.25 14.17
CA PRO A 288 21.23 -11.07 14.19
C PRO A 288 20.47 -10.85 12.87
N ARG A 289 19.20 -10.48 13.00
CA ARG A 289 18.41 -10.05 11.84
C ARG A 289 18.85 -8.67 11.34
N PRO A 290 18.66 -8.34 10.05
CA PRO A 290 18.82 -6.98 9.57
C PRO A 290 18.01 -5.98 10.40
N SER A 291 18.69 -4.98 10.94
CA SER A 291 18.04 -4.01 11.84
C SER A 291 17.11 -3.08 11.07
N ALA A 292 16.14 -2.48 11.77
CA ALA A 292 15.26 -1.45 11.22
C ALA A 292 16.00 -0.17 10.77
N ARG A 293 17.29 -0.04 11.10
CA ARG A 293 18.13 1.09 10.66
C ARG A 293 18.66 0.93 9.23
N VAL A 294 18.70 -0.31 8.73
CA VAL A 294 19.22 -0.62 7.40
C VAL A 294 18.14 -1.19 6.47
N TRP A 295 17.10 -1.85 7.02
CA TRP A 295 15.95 -2.32 6.25
C TRP A 295 14.88 -1.23 6.22
N LEU A 296 14.85 -0.44 5.14
CA LEU A 296 14.16 0.84 5.05
C LEU A 296 13.05 0.92 3.98
N PRO A 297 12.35 -0.17 3.57
CA PRO A 297 11.37 -0.08 2.49
C PRO A 297 10.19 0.84 2.82
N PHE A 298 9.93 1.08 4.12
CA PHE A 298 8.91 1.98 4.63
C PHE A 298 9.49 3.31 5.14
N GLY A 299 10.75 3.61 4.85
CA GLY A 299 11.46 4.76 5.40
C GLY A 299 11.74 4.62 6.90
N ALA A 300 12.07 5.74 7.56
CA ALA A 300 12.40 5.78 8.98
C ALA A 300 12.01 7.10 9.65
N GLY A 301 12.11 7.11 11.00
CA GLY A 301 11.87 8.29 11.82
C GLY A 301 10.42 8.74 11.83
N SER A 302 10.19 10.03 12.05
CA SER A 302 8.83 10.62 12.13
C SER A 302 8.02 10.45 10.84
N ARG A 303 8.68 10.25 9.70
CA ARG A 303 8.08 10.04 8.37
C ARG A 303 8.00 8.57 7.95
N HIS A 304 8.25 7.63 8.87
CA HIS A 304 8.03 6.21 8.60
C HIS A 304 6.60 5.98 8.10
N CYS A 305 6.41 5.13 7.10
CA CYS A 305 5.11 4.87 6.48
C CYS A 305 4.06 4.50 7.53
N ILE A 306 2.98 5.29 7.61
CA ILE A 306 1.89 5.02 8.55
C ILE A 306 1.16 3.72 8.20
N GLY A 307 1.05 3.40 6.90
CA GLY A 307 0.39 2.21 6.38
C GLY A 307 1.24 0.94 6.36
N SER A 308 2.46 0.94 6.93
CA SER A 308 3.39 -0.19 6.84
C SER A 308 2.79 -1.52 7.33
N HIS A 309 2.08 -1.51 8.46
CA HIS A 309 1.41 -2.72 8.99
C HIS A 309 0.26 -3.18 8.10
N LEU A 310 -0.51 -2.24 7.54
CA LEU A 310 -1.59 -2.58 6.59
C LEU A 310 -1.01 -3.15 5.29
N ALA A 311 0.05 -2.56 4.75
CA ALA A 311 0.72 -3.07 3.56
C ALA A 311 1.25 -4.50 3.79
N MET A 312 1.96 -4.74 4.89
CA MET A 312 2.47 -6.08 5.25
C MET A 312 1.33 -7.10 5.42
N LEU A 313 0.23 -6.70 6.07
CA LEU A 313 -0.97 -7.55 6.19
C LEU A 313 -1.55 -7.87 4.82
N THR A 314 -1.78 -6.87 3.99
CA THR A 314 -2.36 -7.04 2.65
C THR A 314 -1.51 -7.97 1.79
N ILE A 315 -0.19 -7.75 1.74
CA ILE A 315 0.72 -8.58 0.95
C ILE A 315 0.68 -10.04 1.42
N LYS A 316 0.77 -10.27 2.73
CA LYS A 316 0.75 -11.62 3.29
C LYS A 316 -0.60 -12.32 3.06
N THR A 317 -1.70 -11.62 3.29
CA THR A 317 -3.05 -12.19 3.10
C THR A 317 -3.28 -12.56 1.64
N VAL A 318 -3.02 -11.66 0.69
CA VAL A 318 -3.24 -11.92 -0.74
C VAL A 318 -2.32 -13.03 -1.25
N LEU A 319 -1.03 -13.01 -0.88
CA LEU A 319 -0.07 -14.06 -1.26
C LEU A 319 -0.55 -15.43 -0.76
N ARG A 320 -0.92 -15.53 0.52
CA ARG A 320 -1.45 -16.75 1.13
C ARG A 320 -2.71 -17.23 0.41
N THR A 321 -3.69 -16.36 0.25
CA THR A 321 -4.98 -16.68 -0.39
C THR A 321 -4.80 -17.25 -1.78
N VAL A 322 -4.00 -16.59 -2.62
CA VAL A 322 -3.77 -17.02 -4.00
C VAL A 322 -3.01 -18.35 -4.04
N LEU A 323 -1.89 -18.49 -3.32
CA LEU A 323 -1.07 -19.70 -3.36
C LEU A 323 -1.76 -20.94 -2.77
N GLN A 324 -2.68 -20.74 -1.81
CA GLN A 324 -3.50 -21.84 -1.27
C GLN A 324 -4.61 -22.29 -2.22
N ARG A 325 -5.09 -21.42 -3.12
CA ARG A 325 -6.27 -21.65 -3.95
C ARG A 325 -5.94 -21.95 -5.42
N ALA A 326 -4.81 -21.46 -5.92
CA ALA A 326 -4.45 -21.61 -7.32
C ALA A 326 -2.99 -22.06 -7.51
N THR A 327 -2.75 -22.78 -8.58
CA THR A 327 -1.41 -23.04 -9.09
C THR A 327 -1.09 -21.96 -10.10
N VAL A 328 -0.11 -21.11 -9.78
CA VAL A 328 0.30 -19.97 -10.60
C VAL A 328 1.77 -20.14 -10.97
N VAL A 329 2.13 -19.87 -12.21
CA VAL A 329 3.50 -19.91 -12.70
C VAL A 329 3.89 -18.57 -13.32
N ALA A 330 5.16 -18.17 -13.16
CA ALA A 330 5.68 -16.99 -13.79
C ALA A 330 5.98 -17.26 -15.27
N GLU A 331 5.69 -16.27 -16.12
CA GLU A 331 5.97 -16.34 -17.55
C GLU A 331 7.23 -15.57 -17.94
N GLY A 332 7.88 -16.01 -19.01
CA GLY A 332 9.02 -15.32 -19.61
C GLY A 332 10.24 -15.20 -18.71
N GLU A 333 11.09 -14.20 -18.97
CA GLU A 333 12.32 -13.91 -18.23
C GLU A 333 12.05 -13.08 -16.98
N ASP A 334 13.11 -12.88 -16.14
CA ASP A 334 13.07 -11.96 -14.99
C ASP A 334 12.53 -10.58 -15.36
N GLU A 335 11.67 -10.05 -14.50
CA GLU A 335 11.04 -8.75 -14.72
C GLU A 335 12.07 -7.60 -14.67
N PRO A 336 12.14 -6.76 -15.70
CA PRO A 336 12.93 -5.54 -15.61
C PRO A 336 12.29 -4.58 -14.60
N ILE A 337 13.14 -3.90 -13.83
CA ILE A 337 12.68 -2.83 -12.93
C ILE A 337 12.43 -1.58 -13.79
N VAL A 338 11.21 -1.09 -13.79
CA VAL A 338 10.86 0.18 -14.43
C VAL A 338 10.41 1.20 -13.39
N ARG A 339 10.71 2.46 -13.66
CA ARG A 339 10.23 3.56 -12.82
C ARG A 339 8.88 4.03 -13.35
N ASN A 340 7.87 3.96 -12.49
CA ASN A 340 6.56 4.57 -12.71
C ASN A 340 6.38 5.74 -11.72
N ASN A 341 6.49 6.97 -12.21
CA ASN A 341 6.52 8.18 -11.39
C ASN A 341 7.56 8.11 -10.25
N MET A 342 7.11 7.85 -9.00
CA MET A 342 7.98 7.76 -7.83
C MET A 342 8.25 6.31 -7.41
N THR A 343 7.54 5.34 -7.97
CA THR A 343 7.63 3.93 -7.58
C THR A 343 8.44 3.11 -8.57
N LEU A 344 8.99 1.99 -8.10
CA LEU A 344 9.55 0.93 -8.93
C LEU A 344 8.52 -0.18 -9.12
N ALA A 345 8.31 -0.58 -10.36
CA ALA A 345 7.33 -1.59 -10.76
C ALA A 345 7.94 -2.64 -11.69
N PRO A 346 7.35 -3.85 -11.79
CA PRO A 346 7.73 -4.83 -12.81
C PRO A 346 7.35 -4.32 -14.20
N GLY A 347 8.32 -4.34 -15.14
CA GLY A 347 8.19 -3.66 -16.43
C GLY A 347 7.20 -4.32 -17.38
N ARG A 348 6.97 -5.63 -17.23
CA ARG A 348 5.96 -6.41 -17.99
C ARG A 348 4.73 -6.76 -17.15
N GLY A 349 4.63 -6.18 -15.93
CA GLY A 349 3.51 -6.37 -15.02
C GLY A 349 3.51 -7.69 -14.27
N ALA A 350 4.67 -8.36 -14.12
CA ALA A 350 4.80 -9.67 -13.48
C ALA A 350 3.85 -10.70 -14.12
N THR A 351 4.02 -10.95 -15.43
CA THR A 351 3.16 -11.85 -16.20
C THR A 351 3.16 -13.26 -15.64
N VAL A 352 1.98 -13.82 -15.47
CA VAL A 352 1.75 -15.17 -14.91
C VAL A 352 0.69 -15.92 -15.70
N THR A 353 0.69 -17.26 -15.57
CA THR A 353 -0.39 -18.14 -16.00
C THR A 353 -0.96 -18.90 -14.79
N VAL A 354 -2.29 -18.92 -14.67
CA VAL A 354 -2.99 -19.79 -13.72
C VAL A 354 -3.21 -21.14 -14.38
N LEU A 355 -2.63 -22.21 -13.80
CA LEU A 355 -2.76 -23.56 -14.33
C LEU A 355 -4.03 -24.29 -13.85
N GLY A 356 -4.65 -23.80 -12.78
CA GLY A 356 -5.88 -24.36 -12.21
C GLY A 356 -6.02 -24.10 -10.72
N SER A 357 -7.17 -24.49 -10.16
CA SER A 357 -7.41 -24.44 -8.72
C SER A 357 -6.62 -25.53 -7.99
N ARG A 358 -6.02 -25.17 -6.85
CA ARG A 358 -5.56 -26.18 -5.88
C ARG A 358 -6.78 -26.67 -5.12
N GLY A 359 -7.09 -27.98 -5.19
CA GLY A 359 -8.14 -28.57 -4.38
C GLY A 359 -7.92 -28.24 -2.92
N THR A 360 -8.93 -27.71 -2.26
CA THR A 360 -8.93 -27.56 -0.80
C THR A 360 -8.80 -28.96 -0.24
N GLY A 361 -7.64 -29.33 0.29
CA GLY A 361 -7.53 -30.51 1.14
C GLY A 361 -8.62 -30.39 2.19
N ALA A 362 -9.62 -31.25 2.10
CA ALA A 362 -10.79 -31.21 2.93
C ALA A 362 -10.35 -31.18 4.40
N ARG A 363 -10.48 -30.04 5.07
CA ARG A 363 -10.51 -30.01 6.53
C ARG A 363 -11.80 -30.75 6.92
N ASN A 364 -11.66 -32.05 7.23
CA ASN A 364 -12.68 -32.83 7.90
C ASN A 364 -12.93 -32.15 9.26
N ARG A 365 -13.85 -31.20 9.30
CA ARG A 365 -14.48 -30.82 10.57
C ARG A 365 -15.37 -31.99 10.94
N ALA A 366 -14.89 -32.83 11.85
CA ALA A 366 -15.73 -33.82 12.52
C ALA A 366 -16.95 -33.09 13.08
N PRO A 367 -18.16 -33.65 12.93
CA PRO A 367 -19.34 -33.08 13.55
C PRO A 367 -19.15 -33.14 15.06
N VAL A 368 -19.35 -32.01 15.74
CA VAL A 368 -19.43 -31.93 17.20
C VAL A 368 -20.68 -32.75 17.59
N PRO A 369 -20.54 -33.79 18.47
CA PRO A 369 -21.69 -34.49 18.97
C PRO A 369 -22.52 -33.56 19.87
N GLY A 370 -23.83 -33.59 19.67
CA GLY A 370 -24.84 -32.81 20.37
C GLY A 370 -24.97 -33.08 21.88
#